data_4b48443c31794a292d45f050cbf28ccc
#
_entry.id   4b48443c31794a292d45f050cbf28ccc
#
_cell.length_a   1.000
_cell.length_b   1.000
_cell.length_c   1.000
_cell.angle_alpha   90.00
_cell.angle_beta   90.00
_cell.angle_gamma   90.00
#
_symmetry.space_group_name_H-M   'P 1'
#
loop_
_entity.id
_entity.type
_entity.pdbx_description
1 polymer ?
#
loop_
_entity_poly.entity_id
_entity_poly.type
_entity_poly.pdbx_seq_one_letter_code
_entity_poly.pdbx_strand_id
1 'polypeptide(L)'
;MCGRYDLSENPAGIRAHFDVPSVPQFTPSRDVRPTERAPIIRVNPLSIKRESILARWGLVPAWAKDLKFGSRCINARIERLVTAQAYRTAFRNRRCLVPVSGFFEWSGTSGQRTKWRICPQDQPFFGLAGLWERWFDPGSGEPVDTYTIVTTAANGTLAGLHDRMPVIVTPDRYASWLDPTCMQMDLFVPVTEAGLRIEPA
;
A
#
# COMPACT_ATOMS: atom_id res chain seq x y z
N MET A 1 9.19 8.16 -5.06
CA MET A 1 8.37 7.43 -4.03
C MET A 1 6.96 7.29 -4.57
N CYS A 2 6.36 6.09 -4.42
CA CYS A 2 5.00 5.83 -4.87
C CYS A 2 4.01 6.87 -4.30
N GLY A 3 3.65 7.83 -5.09
CA GLY A 3 2.73 8.92 -4.74
C GLY A 3 1.42 8.89 -5.55
N ARG A 4 1.30 7.98 -6.50
CA ARG A 4 0.14 7.73 -7.34
C ARG A 4 0.09 6.26 -7.74
N TYR A 5 -1.08 5.66 -7.78
CA TYR A 5 -1.24 4.31 -8.29
C TYR A 5 -2.55 4.12 -9.06
N ASP A 6 -2.58 3.09 -9.87
CA ASP A 6 -3.71 2.65 -10.67
C ASP A 6 -4.45 1.53 -9.93
N LEU A 7 -5.75 1.68 -9.75
CA LEU A 7 -6.69 0.67 -9.30
C LEU A 7 -7.93 0.71 -10.20
N SER A 8 -7.71 0.46 -11.49
CA SER A 8 -8.79 0.50 -12.49
C SER A 8 -9.59 -0.80 -12.58
N GLU A 9 -9.14 -1.85 -11.93
CA GLU A 9 -9.83 -3.13 -11.87
C GLU A 9 -11.09 -3.07 -10.99
N ASN A 10 -12.03 -3.95 -11.31
CA ASN A 10 -13.30 -4.01 -10.63
C ASN A 10 -13.23 -4.79 -9.29
N PRO A 11 -14.23 -4.63 -8.39
CA PRO A 11 -14.25 -5.32 -7.11
C PRO A 11 -14.20 -6.85 -7.20
N ALA A 12 -14.74 -7.46 -8.27
CA ALA A 12 -14.74 -8.91 -8.43
C ALA A 12 -13.33 -9.46 -8.67
N GLY A 13 -12.50 -8.76 -9.46
CA GLY A 13 -11.09 -9.11 -9.66
C GLY A 13 -10.29 -9.04 -8.36
N ILE A 14 -10.47 -7.98 -7.57
CA ILE A 14 -9.83 -7.84 -6.25
C ILE A 14 -10.26 -8.99 -5.33
N ARG A 15 -11.57 -9.28 -5.29
CA ARG A 15 -12.11 -10.38 -4.46
C ARG A 15 -11.45 -11.70 -4.78
N ALA A 16 -11.36 -12.05 -6.06
CA ALA A 16 -10.78 -13.30 -6.52
C ALA A 16 -9.26 -13.37 -6.23
N HIS A 17 -8.52 -12.30 -6.55
CA HIS A 17 -7.06 -12.29 -6.44
C HIS A 17 -6.57 -12.34 -4.97
N PHE A 18 -7.24 -11.63 -4.07
CA PHE A 18 -6.83 -11.53 -2.66
C PHE A 18 -7.56 -12.49 -1.72
N ASP A 19 -8.44 -13.33 -2.25
CA ASP A 19 -9.22 -14.31 -1.49
C ASP A 19 -9.95 -13.67 -0.29
N VAL A 20 -10.84 -12.72 -0.61
CA VAL A 20 -11.69 -12.05 0.39
C VAL A 20 -13.18 -12.28 0.06
N PRO A 21 -14.07 -12.36 1.08
CA PRO A 21 -15.49 -12.67 0.87
C PRO A 21 -16.22 -11.56 0.10
N SER A 22 -15.82 -10.32 0.30
CA SER A 22 -16.40 -9.16 -0.36
C SER A 22 -15.40 -8.00 -0.44
N VAL A 23 -15.66 -7.08 -1.35
CA VAL A 23 -14.94 -5.80 -1.46
C VAL A 23 -15.97 -4.69 -1.34
N PRO A 24 -15.76 -3.68 -0.48
CA PRO A 24 -16.65 -2.52 -0.39
C PRO A 24 -16.76 -1.82 -1.75
N GLN A 25 -17.92 -1.23 -2.01
CA GLN A 25 -18.11 -0.46 -3.23
C GLN A 25 -17.15 0.74 -3.25
N PHE A 26 -16.41 0.87 -4.35
CA PHE A 26 -15.52 1.98 -4.64
C PHE A 26 -15.58 2.30 -6.15
N THR A 27 -15.12 3.48 -6.52
CA THR A 27 -14.98 3.85 -7.93
C THR A 27 -13.59 3.49 -8.41
N PRO A 28 -13.43 2.54 -9.36
CA PRO A 28 -12.15 2.25 -9.97
C PRO A 28 -11.50 3.50 -10.53
N SER A 29 -10.21 3.67 -10.31
CA SER A 29 -9.47 4.88 -10.72
C SER A 29 -8.11 4.51 -11.25
N ARG A 30 -7.75 5.12 -12.40
CA ARG A 30 -6.37 5.04 -12.93
C ARG A 30 -5.39 5.99 -12.23
N ASP A 31 -5.84 6.75 -11.24
CA ASP A 31 -5.02 7.79 -10.61
C ASP A 31 -5.45 8.01 -9.15
N VAL A 32 -5.29 6.99 -8.33
CA VAL A 32 -5.53 7.11 -6.89
C VAL A 32 -4.44 7.97 -6.27
N ARG A 33 -4.85 8.98 -5.50
CA ARG A 33 -3.99 10.01 -4.91
C ARG A 33 -3.98 9.93 -3.38
N PRO A 34 -2.92 10.44 -2.74
CA PRO A 34 -2.93 10.64 -1.28
C PRO A 34 -4.19 11.36 -0.83
N THR A 35 -4.70 10.94 0.33
CA THR A 35 -5.94 11.38 0.97
C THR A 35 -7.25 10.80 0.41
N GLU A 36 -7.22 10.17 -0.75
CA GLU A 36 -8.37 9.43 -1.28
C GLU A 36 -8.59 8.11 -0.54
N ARG A 37 -9.79 7.59 -0.62
CA ARG A 37 -10.15 6.29 -0.05
C ARG A 37 -10.05 5.20 -1.10
N ALA A 38 -9.43 4.08 -0.74
CA ALA A 38 -9.32 2.91 -1.58
C ALA A 38 -9.43 1.63 -0.75
N PRO A 39 -9.78 0.48 -1.35
CA PRO A 39 -9.80 -0.80 -0.66
C PRO A 39 -8.39 -1.23 -0.25
N ILE A 40 -8.28 -1.73 0.97
CA ILE A 40 -7.13 -2.46 1.48
C ILE A 40 -7.58 -3.83 1.94
N ILE A 41 -6.66 -4.79 1.96
CA ILE A 41 -6.89 -6.14 2.46
C ILE A 41 -6.17 -6.29 3.80
N ARG A 42 -6.88 -6.73 4.82
CA ARG A 42 -6.32 -6.98 6.15
C ARG A 42 -6.89 -8.28 6.75
N VAL A 43 -6.33 -8.71 7.85
CA VAL A 43 -6.96 -9.71 8.71
C VAL A 43 -7.88 -8.97 9.69
N ASN A 44 -9.14 -9.40 9.74
CA ASN A 44 -10.10 -8.89 10.72
C ASN A 44 -9.67 -9.35 12.12
N PRO A 45 -9.49 -8.44 13.08
CA PRO A 45 -8.96 -8.79 14.41
C PRO A 45 -9.91 -9.67 15.25
N LEU A 46 -11.19 -9.74 14.90
CA LEU A 46 -12.18 -10.56 15.61
C LEU A 46 -12.37 -11.95 14.98
N SER A 47 -12.55 -11.98 13.66
CA SER A 47 -12.80 -13.25 12.94
C SER A 47 -11.55 -13.98 12.49
N ILE A 48 -10.39 -13.32 12.52
CA ILE A 48 -9.08 -13.82 12.03
C ILE A 48 -9.14 -14.23 10.55
N LYS A 49 -10.10 -13.71 9.80
CA LYS A 49 -10.25 -13.92 8.36
C LYS A 49 -9.81 -12.69 7.57
N ARG A 50 -9.37 -12.90 6.34
CA ARG A 50 -9.13 -11.77 5.43
C ARG A 50 -10.42 -11.04 5.14
N GLU A 51 -10.34 -9.73 5.13
CA GLU A 51 -11.43 -8.83 4.71
C GLU A 51 -10.88 -7.67 3.90
N SER A 52 -11.74 -7.06 3.09
CA SER A 52 -11.44 -5.79 2.43
C SER A 52 -12.24 -4.67 3.09
N ILE A 53 -11.58 -3.55 3.37
CA ILE A 53 -12.21 -2.33 3.89
C ILE A 53 -11.77 -1.13 3.07
N LEU A 54 -12.57 -0.05 3.09
CA LEU A 54 -12.15 1.25 2.56
C LEU A 54 -11.36 2.01 3.61
N ALA A 55 -10.13 2.40 3.25
CA ALA A 55 -9.28 3.21 4.11
C ALA A 55 -8.73 4.42 3.35
N ARG A 56 -8.42 5.50 4.04
CA ARG A 56 -7.86 6.73 3.50
C ARG A 56 -6.34 6.60 3.38
N TRP A 57 -5.78 6.94 2.21
CA TRP A 57 -4.33 6.93 2.02
C TRP A 57 -3.64 8.09 2.75
N GLY A 58 -2.74 7.75 3.62
CA GLY A 58 -2.04 8.64 4.54
C GLY A 58 -2.35 8.25 5.98
N LEU A 59 -1.51 7.36 6.56
CA LEU A 59 -1.71 6.79 7.89
C LEU A 59 -1.71 7.87 8.97
N VAL A 60 -2.73 7.88 9.80
CA VAL A 60 -2.87 8.76 10.97
C VAL A 60 -2.72 7.91 12.22
N PRO A 61 -1.63 8.05 12.98
CA PRO A 61 -1.45 7.31 14.22
C PRO A 61 -2.54 7.68 15.24
N ALA A 62 -2.91 6.74 16.11
CA ALA A 62 -3.99 6.95 17.10
C ALA A 62 -3.76 8.18 18.02
N TRP A 63 -2.50 8.57 18.25
CA TRP A 63 -2.15 9.73 19.06
C TRP A 63 -2.17 11.07 18.29
N ALA A 64 -2.35 11.07 16.97
CA ALA A 64 -2.36 12.29 16.17
C ALA A 64 -3.61 13.13 16.47
N LYS A 65 -3.42 14.44 16.55
CA LYS A 65 -4.50 15.39 16.87
C LYS A 65 -5.33 15.82 15.66
N ASP A 66 -4.83 15.57 14.44
CA ASP A 66 -5.42 16.07 13.21
C ASP A 66 -5.26 15.05 12.08
N LEU A 67 -6.29 14.85 11.30
CA LEU A 67 -6.31 14.02 10.09
C LEU A 67 -5.27 14.44 9.04
N LYS A 68 -4.88 15.72 9.02
CA LYS A 68 -3.83 16.26 8.14
C LYS A 68 -2.46 15.64 8.40
N PHE A 69 -2.23 15.06 9.58
CA PHE A 69 -0.99 14.33 9.88
C PHE A 69 -0.70 13.26 8.82
N GLY A 70 -1.74 12.58 8.32
CA GLY A 70 -1.63 11.53 7.32
C GLY A 70 -0.99 11.95 6.00
N SER A 71 -1.07 13.23 5.60
CA SER A 71 -0.45 13.71 4.36
C SER A 71 1.08 13.54 4.32
N ARG A 72 1.72 13.44 5.49
CA ARG A 72 3.16 13.15 5.64
C ARG A 72 3.48 11.67 5.77
N CYS A 73 2.45 10.84 5.89
CA CYS A 73 2.56 9.39 6.14
C CYS A 73 1.93 8.56 5.01
N ILE A 74 2.05 9.00 3.77
CA ILE A 74 1.60 8.26 2.59
C ILE A 74 2.50 7.06 2.29
N ASN A 75 3.78 7.16 2.66
CA ASN A 75 4.77 6.09 2.53
C ASN A 75 5.53 5.90 3.84
N ALA A 76 5.82 4.65 4.19
CA ALA A 76 6.63 4.24 5.32
C ALA A 76 7.89 3.52 4.85
N ARG A 77 9.08 4.04 5.19
CA ARG A 77 10.34 3.37 4.86
C ARG A 77 10.51 2.12 5.70
N ILE A 78 10.82 0.99 5.06
CA ILE A 78 11.00 -0.30 5.72
C ILE A 78 12.02 -0.24 6.86
N GLU A 79 13.09 0.49 6.67
CA GLU A 79 14.20 0.64 7.63
C GLU A 79 13.75 1.34 8.92
N ARG A 80 12.59 2.00 8.89
CA ARG A 80 12.07 2.78 10.02
C ARG A 80 10.80 2.20 10.64
N LEU A 81 10.30 1.07 10.15
CA LEU A 81 9.01 0.52 10.62
C LEU A 81 9.02 0.19 12.13
N VAL A 82 10.14 -0.34 12.64
CA VAL A 82 10.26 -0.75 14.06
C VAL A 82 10.60 0.41 14.99
N THR A 83 11.17 1.51 14.47
CA THR A 83 11.68 2.63 15.29
C THR A 83 10.78 3.86 15.24
N ALA A 84 10.18 4.16 14.09
CA ALA A 84 9.37 5.37 13.94
C ALA A 84 8.05 5.28 14.72
N GLN A 85 7.79 6.27 15.56
CA GLN A 85 6.60 6.34 16.41
C GLN A 85 5.29 6.22 15.62
N ALA A 86 5.25 6.76 14.39
CA ALA A 86 4.07 6.71 13.54
C ALA A 86 3.74 5.31 13.02
N TYR A 87 4.73 4.41 12.91
CA TYR A 87 4.55 3.13 12.21
C TYR A 87 4.72 1.89 13.09
N ARG A 88 5.55 1.96 14.17
CA ARG A 88 5.96 0.79 14.96
C ARG A 88 4.79 -0.05 15.48
N THR A 89 3.72 0.59 15.92
CA THR A 89 2.53 -0.10 16.47
C THR A 89 1.71 -0.74 15.34
N ALA A 90 1.52 -0.02 14.24
CA ALA A 90 0.82 -0.55 13.06
C ALA A 90 1.62 -1.71 12.42
N PHE A 91 2.95 -1.61 12.35
CA PHE A 91 3.80 -2.68 11.83
C PHE A 91 3.70 -3.97 12.65
N ARG A 92 3.59 -3.86 13.96
CA ARG A 92 3.48 -5.03 14.86
C ARG A 92 2.11 -5.68 14.85
N ASN A 93 1.03 -4.92 14.55
CA ASN A 93 -0.33 -5.40 14.79
C ASN A 93 -1.29 -5.20 13.62
N ARG A 94 -0.99 -4.31 12.68
CA ARG A 94 -1.94 -3.84 11.66
C ARG A 94 -1.30 -3.73 10.29
N ARG A 95 -0.86 -4.87 9.76
CA ARG A 95 -0.38 -4.97 8.39
C ARG A 95 -1.55 -5.15 7.45
N CYS A 96 -1.42 -4.66 6.23
CA CYS A 96 -2.40 -4.83 5.17
C CYS A 96 -1.72 -4.99 3.82
N LEU A 97 -2.47 -5.42 2.82
CA LEU A 97 -2.09 -5.35 1.41
C LEU A 97 -2.88 -4.22 0.76
N VAL A 98 -2.23 -3.45 -0.09
CA VAL A 98 -2.87 -2.45 -0.92
C VAL A 98 -2.95 -3.02 -2.34
N PRO A 99 -4.15 -3.35 -2.84
CA PRO A 99 -4.35 -3.79 -4.21
C PRO A 99 -4.02 -2.67 -5.18
N VAL A 100 -3.17 -2.92 -6.17
CA VAL A 100 -2.90 -1.96 -7.24
C VAL A 100 -2.74 -2.69 -8.58
N SER A 101 -3.31 -2.13 -9.66
CA SER A 101 -3.10 -2.61 -11.04
C SER A 101 -1.77 -2.11 -11.60
N GLY A 102 -1.18 -1.11 -10.96
CA GLY A 102 0.12 -0.53 -11.25
C GLY A 102 0.37 0.72 -10.41
N PHE A 103 1.59 1.17 -10.35
CA PHE A 103 1.94 2.43 -9.70
C PHE A 103 2.75 3.32 -10.64
N PHE A 104 2.85 4.60 -10.30
CA PHE A 104 3.49 5.59 -11.17
C PHE A 104 4.76 6.15 -10.55
N GLU A 105 5.77 6.32 -11.40
CA GLU A 105 6.98 7.08 -11.11
C GLU A 105 7.30 8.01 -12.26
N TRP A 106 8.14 8.99 -12.02
CA TRP A 106 8.49 10.04 -12.99
C TRP A 106 10.00 10.10 -13.15
N SER A 107 10.46 10.10 -14.40
CA SER A 107 11.86 10.40 -14.76
C SER A 107 11.97 11.77 -15.43
N GLY A 108 13.19 12.31 -15.50
CA GLY A 108 13.49 13.58 -16.11
C GLY A 108 13.51 14.77 -15.16
N THR A 109 13.86 15.95 -15.71
CA THR A 109 13.99 17.21 -14.97
C THR A 109 12.68 17.99 -14.92
N SER A 110 12.61 19.03 -14.08
CA SER A 110 11.45 19.91 -14.00
C SER A 110 11.10 20.50 -15.39
N GLY A 111 9.85 20.35 -15.81
CA GLY A 111 9.36 20.78 -17.14
C GLY A 111 9.45 19.74 -18.26
N GLN A 112 10.22 18.65 -18.06
CA GLN A 112 10.35 17.55 -19.03
C GLN A 112 10.29 16.20 -18.32
N ARG A 113 9.21 15.97 -17.54
CA ARG A 113 9.02 14.71 -16.84
C ARG A 113 8.20 13.73 -17.66
N THR A 114 8.75 12.53 -17.84
CA THR A 114 8.00 11.39 -18.38
C THR A 114 7.38 10.63 -17.22
N LYS A 115 6.09 10.36 -17.32
CA LYS A 115 5.34 9.52 -16.39
C LYS A 115 5.45 8.07 -16.85
N TRP A 116 5.80 7.19 -15.95
CA TRP A 116 5.92 5.75 -16.18
C TRP A 116 4.93 4.99 -15.34
N ARG A 117 4.29 3.99 -15.93
CA ARG A 117 3.45 3.02 -15.22
C ARG A 117 4.23 1.74 -15.02
N ILE A 118 4.32 1.30 -13.79
CA ILE A 118 4.92 0.03 -13.40
C ILE A 118 3.79 -0.91 -13.00
N CYS A 119 3.62 -2.00 -13.72
CA CYS A 119 2.53 -2.94 -13.53
C CYS A 119 3.02 -4.40 -13.54
N PRO A 120 2.22 -5.34 -13.02
CA PRO A 120 2.51 -6.76 -13.12
C PRO A 120 2.56 -7.19 -14.59
N GLN A 121 3.43 -8.14 -14.92
CA GLN A 121 3.52 -8.70 -16.26
C GLN A 121 2.46 -9.77 -16.51
N ASP A 122 2.27 -10.69 -15.55
CA ASP A 122 1.51 -11.93 -15.74
C ASP A 122 0.28 -12.05 -14.82
N GLN A 123 -0.07 -10.98 -14.10
CA GLN A 123 -1.21 -10.96 -13.17
C GLN A 123 -1.87 -9.59 -13.14
N PRO A 124 -3.16 -9.49 -12.75
CA PRO A 124 -3.88 -8.22 -12.78
C PRO A 124 -3.48 -7.23 -11.69
N PHE A 125 -2.89 -7.73 -10.58
CA PHE A 125 -2.59 -6.90 -9.41
C PHE A 125 -1.20 -7.15 -8.83
N PHE A 126 -0.65 -6.10 -8.21
CA PHE A 126 0.28 -6.23 -7.09
C PHE A 126 -0.49 -6.18 -5.76
N GLY A 127 -0.01 -6.91 -4.76
CA GLY A 127 -0.27 -6.63 -3.36
C GLY A 127 0.86 -5.79 -2.81
N LEU A 128 0.71 -4.49 -2.68
CA LEU A 128 1.74 -3.69 -2.01
C LEU A 128 1.65 -3.86 -0.51
N ALA A 129 2.79 -4.03 0.15
CA ALA A 129 2.86 -4.04 1.60
C ALA A 129 2.37 -2.71 2.16
N GLY A 130 1.44 -2.76 3.09
CA GLY A 130 0.87 -1.59 3.75
C GLY A 130 0.75 -1.78 5.24
N LEU A 131 0.58 -0.67 5.93
CA LEU A 131 0.17 -0.63 7.33
C LEU A 131 -1.13 0.15 7.42
N TRP A 132 -2.01 -0.21 8.33
CA TRP A 132 -3.25 0.52 8.56
C TRP A 132 -3.39 0.93 10.02
N GLU A 133 -4.23 1.97 10.26
CA GLU A 133 -4.54 2.45 11.60
C GLU A 133 -5.98 2.96 11.62
N ARG A 134 -6.66 2.72 12.74
CA ARG A 134 -7.95 3.34 13.05
C ARG A 134 -7.70 4.53 13.95
N TRP A 135 -7.94 5.71 13.42
CA TRP A 135 -7.84 6.96 14.14
C TRP A 135 -9.25 7.44 14.46
N PHE A 136 -9.45 7.97 15.65
CA PHE A 136 -10.71 8.58 16.05
C PHE A 136 -10.58 10.09 16.03
N ASP A 137 -11.48 10.76 15.32
CA ASP A 137 -11.52 12.22 15.27
C ASP A 137 -11.78 12.78 16.67
N PRO A 138 -10.88 13.61 17.23
CA PRO A 138 -11.06 14.15 18.58
C PRO A 138 -12.29 15.06 18.74
N GLY A 139 -12.78 15.63 17.65
CA GLY A 139 -13.95 16.52 17.68
C GLY A 139 -15.28 15.78 17.58
N SER A 140 -15.36 14.77 16.70
CA SER A 140 -16.62 14.05 16.46
C SER A 140 -16.65 12.66 17.11
N GLY A 141 -15.50 12.09 17.47
CA GLY A 141 -15.38 10.71 17.92
C GLY A 141 -15.49 9.68 16.80
N GLU A 142 -15.65 10.10 15.54
CA GLU A 142 -15.86 9.20 14.41
C GLU A 142 -14.57 8.47 14.04
N PRO A 143 -14.64 7.16 13.74
CA PRO A 143 -13.49 6.38 13.33
C PRO A 143 -13.13 6.63 11.86
N VAL A 144 -11.85 6.80 11.58
CA VAL A 144 -11.29 6.88 10.21
C VAL A 144 -10.22 5.83 10.07
N ASP A 145 -10.46 4.83 9.21
CA ASP A 145 -9.43 3.87 8.83
C ASP A 145 -8.50 4.53 7.81
N THR A 146 -7.20 4.44 8.09
CA THR A 146 -6.14 5.06 7.27
C THR A 146 -5.05 4.04 6.98
N TYR A 147 -4.29 4.24 5.87
CA TYR A 147 -3.18 3.33 5.52
C TYR A 147 -1.99 4.08 4.95
N THR A 148 -0.84 3.42 4.93
CA THR A 148 0.40 3.84 4.28
C THR A 148 0.96 2.69 3.45
N ILE A 149 1.73 3.01 2.40
CA ILE A 149 2.45 2.03 1.59
C ILE A 149 3.88 1.90 2.12
N VAL A 150 4.34 0.68 2.34
CA VAL A 150 5.72 0.41 2.74
C VAL A 150 6.63 0.50 1.52
N THR A 151 7.76 1.17 1.67
CA THR A 151 8.75 1.34 0.60
C THR A 151 10.13 0.82 1.00
N THR A 152 10.88 0.33 0.02
CA THR A 152 12.25 -0.16 0.14
C THR A 152 13.15 0.51 -0.90
N ALA A 153 14.44 0.22 -0.90
CA ALA A 153 15.34 0.62 -1.97
C ALA A 153 14.85 0.05 -3.32
N ALA A 154 15.01 0.81 -4.38
CA ALA A 154 14.64 0.35 -5.72
C ALA A 154 15.54 -0.83 -6.15
N ASN A 155 14.95 -1.78 -6.91
CA ASN A 155 15.74 -2.79 -7.62
C ASN A 155 16.43 -2.18 -8.85
N GLY A 156 17.29 -2.96 -9.54
CA GLY A 156 18.06 -2.47 -10.68
C GLY A 156 17.19 -1.85 -11.78
N THR A 157 16.05 -2.46 -12.08
CA THR A 157 15.11 -1.98 -13.12
C THR A 157 14.51 -0.61 -12.80
N LEU A 158 14.17 -0.36 -11.53
CA LEU A 158 13.52 0.88 -11.10
C LEU A 158 14.50 1.95 -10.62
N ALA A 159 15.76 1.58 -10.34
CA ALA A 159 16.78 2.52 -9.87
C ALA A 159 17.03 3.70 -10.82
N GLY A 160 16.84 3.50 -12.13
CA GLY A 160 16.89 4.56 -13.13
C GLY A 160 15.71 5.55 -13.10
N LEU A 161 14.61 5.20 -12.43
CA LEU A 161 13.43 6.05 -12.30
C LEU A 161 13.37 6.75 -10.94
N HIS A 162 13.65 6.00 -9.87
CA HIS A 162 13.61 6.49 -8.50
C HIS A 162 14.48 5.61 -7.59
N ASP A 163 15.04 6.17 -6.50
CA ASP A 163 15.84 5.47 -5.49
C ASP A 163 15.03 4.52 -4.58
N ARG A 164 13.70 4.65 -4.61
CA ARG A 164 12.76 3.86 -3.78
C ARG A 164 11.66 3.24 -4.63
N MET A 165 11.16 2.09 -4.17
CA MET A 165 9.99 1.42 -4.74
C MET A 165 9.06 0.92 -3.61
N PRO A 166 7.75 0.71 -3.87
CA PRO A 166 6.90 0.02 -2.91
C PRO A 166 7.38 -1.43 -2.72
N VAL A 167 7.22 -1.95 -1.52
CA VAL A 167 7.42 -3.38 -1.25
C VAL A 167 6.26 -4.15 -1.88
N ILE A 168 6.56 -4.95 -2.89
CA ILE A 168 5.59 -5.82 -3.55
C ILE A 168 5.61 -7.16 -2.83
N VAL A 169 4.46 -7.59 -2.36
CA VAL A 169 4.26 -8.90 -1.74
C VAL A 169 3.68 -9.83 -2.79
N THR A 170 4.29 -10.99 -2.98
CA THR A 170 3.78 -12.01 -3.93
C THR A 170 2.62 -12.81 -3.30
N PRO A 171 1.70 -13.39 -4.09
CA PRO A 171 0.52 -14.09 -3.57
C PRO A 171 0.84 -15.20 -2.56
N ASP A 172 1.93 -15.95 -2.75
CA ASP A 172 2.42 -16.99 -1.84
C ASP A 172 2.86 -16.42 -0.47
N ARG A 173 3.15 -15.12 -0.39
CA ARG A 173 3.59 -14.42 0.81
C ARG A 173 2.51 -13.56 1.47
N TYR A 174 1.31 -13.46 0.90
CA TYR A 174 0.22 -12.66 1.47
C TYR A 174 -0.12 -13.07 2.91
N ALA A 175 -0.21 -14.38 3.18
CA ALA A 175 -0.51 -14.88 4.51
C ALA A 175 0.56 -14.48 5.53
N SER A 176 1.83 -14.70 5.19
CA SER A 176 2.97 -14.34 6.06
C SER A 176 3.08 -12.84 6.30
N TRP A 177 2.81 -12.01 5.28
CA TRP A 177 2.80 -10.56 5.45
C TRP A 177 1.68 -10.10 6.39
N LEU A 178 0.48 -10.64 6.22
CA LEU A 178 -0.70 -10.28 7.01
C LEU A 178 -0.67 -10.83 8.44
N ASP A 179 0.14 -11.86 8.71
CA ASP A 179 0.33 -12.41 10.05
C ASP A 179 1.28 -11.52 10.88
N PRO A 180 0.79 -10.84 11.92
CA PRO A 180 1.62 -9.98 12.75
C PRO A 180 2.67 -10.74 13.57
N THR A 181 2.51 -12.05 13.74
CA THR A 181 3.50 -12.90 14.46
C THR A 181 4.67 -13.28 13.56
N CYS A 182 4.50 -13.22 12.24
CA CYS A 182 5.57 -13.48 11.28
C CYS A 182 6.50 -12.26 11.17
N MET A 183 7.71 -12.39 11.70
CA MET A 183 8.75 -11.33 11.68
C MET A 183 9.90 -11.65 10.73
N GLN A 184 9.67 -12.48 9.71
CA GLN A 184 10.69 -12.83 8.72
C GLN A 184 11.08 -11.60 7.90
N MET A 185 12.33 -11.20 8.00
CA MET A 185 12.87 -10.00 7.32
C MET A 185 13.05 -10.19 5.81
N ASP A 186 13.10 -11.42 5.34
CA ASP A 186 13.15 -11.78 3.91
C ASP A 186 11.86 -11.46 3.15
N LEU A 187 10.74 -11.27 3.86
CA LEU A 187 9.49 -10.75 3.28
C LEU A 187 9.64 -9.33 2.69
N PHE A 188 10.71 -8.64 3.06
CA PHE A 188 10.95 -7.24 2.71
C PHE A 188 11.99 -7.06 1.61
N VAL A 189 12.50 -8.14 1.05
CA VAL A 189 13.41 -8.08 -0.10
C VAL A 189 12.62 -7.58 -1.31
N PRO A 190 13.16 -6.62 -2.08
CA PRO A 190 12.52 -6.18 -3.32
C PRO A 190 12.24 -7.40 -4.21
N VAL A 191 11.03 -7.45 -4.79
CA VAL A 191 10.71 -8.46 -5.80
C VAL A 191 11.79 -8.38 -6.89
N THR A 192 12.26 -9.53 -7.33
CA THR A 192 13.20 -9.64 -8.44
C THR A 192 12.62 -8.95 -9.69
N GLU A 193 13.46 -8.51 -10.59
CA GLU A 193 13.08 -7.78 -11.81
C GLU A 193 12.10 -8.54 -12.71
N ALA A 194 12.10 -9.88 -12.59
CA ALA A 194 11.14 -10.73 -13.28
C ALA A 194 9.71 -10.46 -12.77
N GLY A 195 8.81 -10.16 -13.69
CA GLY A 195 7.39 -9.93 -13.41
C GLY A 195 6.95 -8.47 -13.37
N LEU A 196 7.86 -7.51 -13.61
CA LEU A 196 7.54 -6.09 -13.76
C LEU A 196 7.54 -5.68 -15.24
N ARG A 197 6.50 -4.95 -15.66
CA ARG A 197 6.44 -4.24 -16.93
C ARG A 197 6.43 -2.74 -16.66
N ILE A 198 7.28 -2.00 -17.39
CA ILE A 198 7.38 -0.54 -17.33
C ILE A 198 6.93 0.00 -18.69
N GLU A 199 5.98 0.90 -18.69
CA GLU A 199 5.41 1.51 -19.88
C GLU A 199 5.19 3.02 -19.67
N PRO A 200 5.25 3.85 -20.73
CA PRO A 200 4.84 5.25 -20.66
C PRO A 200 3.36 5.35 -20.27
N ALA A 201 2.99 6.37 -19.45
CA ALA A 201 1.64 6.56 -18.91
C ALA A 201 1.02 7.90 -19.29
#